data_e8c21a509371056ed5b236c73f5ad4d5
#
_entry.id   e8c21a509371056ed5b236c73f5ad4d5
#
_cell.length_a   1.000
_cell.length_b   1.000
_cell.length_c   1.000
_cell.angle_alpha   90.00
_cell.angle_beta   90.00
_cell.angle_gamma   90.00
#
_symmetry.space_group_name_H-M   'P 1'
#
loop_
_entity.id
_entity.type
_entity.pdbx_description
1 polymer ?
#
loop_
_entity_poly.entity_id
_entity_poly.type
_entity_poly.pdbx_seq_one_letter_code
_entity_poly.pdbx_strand_id
1 'polypeptide(L)'
;GFSLEDPPPCRVDRCRVRLPAGSHFVGHPGVRAEIEGVRGAHENQHTAACCRVPLVRIATWNVNSLNARLSRVERWLKTFEPDVLCLQETKLADDAFPAMTFQSLGYETLHHGEGRWNGVAILSKVGLEDPIAGFGDGGEPDQDARIAWATCGGVRIASCYVPNGRSLDHEHYQYKLRWLDRLVGDLDGQCDPGDDVVVVGDYNICPADIDCWDPKKFETATHTSKAERDRLAALEQWGLVDVFREHHPEERLYSWWDYRGGSFYKKMGLRIDLLMTSRSVTDATKLALIDRNERKGPKDDPPSDHAPVFIDVER
;
A
#
# COMPACT_ATOMS: atom_id res chain seq x y z
N GLY A 1 -17.61 -12.98 54.62
CA GLY A 1 -16.46 -12.87 53.76
C GLY A 1 -16.82 -13.38 52.38
N PHE A 2 -17.09 -12.49 51.43
CA PHE A 2 -17.21 -12.86 50.01
C PHE A 2 -15.81 -12.74 49.39
N SER A 3 -15.27 -13.88 48.96
CA SER A 3 -14.07 -13.95 48.14
C SER A 3 -14.42 -13.52 46.72
N LEU A 4 -13.78 -12.44 46.23
CA LEU A 4 -13.79 -12.06 44.82
C LEU A 4 -12.78 -12.96 44.13
N GLU A 5 -13.24 -13.97 43.41
CA GLU A 5 -12.41 -14.74 42.48
C GLU A 5 -12.13 -13.83 41.25
N ASP A 6 -10.85 -13.71 40.92
CA ASP A 6 -10.42 -13.03 39.69
C ASP A 6 -11.01 -13.75 38.46
N PRO A 7 -11.50 -12.99 37.46
CA PRO A 7 -11.99 -13.61 36.24
C PRO A 7 -10.82 -14.31 35.50
N PRO A 8 -11.07 -15.48 34.89
CA PRO A 8 -10.03 -16.19 34.16
C PRO A 8 -9.49 -15.32 32.99
N PRO A 9 -8.19 -15.46 32.66
CA PRO A 9 -7.59 -14.70 31.57
C PRO A 9 -8.33 -15.01 30.26
N CYS A 10 -8.79 -13.96 29.60
CA CYS A 10 -9.44 -14.04 28.30
C CYS A 10 -8.47 -14.72 27.31
N ARG A 11 -8.81 -15.90 26.82
CA ARG A 11 -8.07 -16.52 25.71
C ARG A 11 -8.29 -15.63 24.49
N VAL A 12 -7.21 -15.07 23.99
CA VAL A 12 -7.18 -14.32 22.72
C VAL A 12 -7.49 -15.32 21.60
N ASP A 13 -8.77 -15.47 21.26
CA ASP A 13 -9.16 -16.12 20.03
C ASP A 13 -8.71 -15.20 18.87
N ARG A 14 -7.79 -15.72 18.07
CA ARG A 14 -7.11 -15.04 16.97
C ARG A 14 -8.10 -14.35 16.04
N CYS A 15 -7.88 -13.07 15.76
CA CYS A 15 -8.59 -12.33 14.72
C CYS A 15 -8.50 -13.11 13.40
N ARG A 16 -9.64 -13.51 12.82
CA ARG A 16 -9.66 -14.13 11.50
C ARG A 16 -9.51 -13.04 10.46
N VAL A 17 -8.32 -12.97 9.86
CA VAL A 17 -8.07 -12.16 8.67
C VAL A 17 -9.01 -12.64 7.55
N ARG A 18 -9.81 -11.75 6.97
CA ARG A 18 -10.68 -12.07 5.83
C ARG A 18 -9.85 -12.12 4.56
N LEU A 19 -9.39 -13.31 4.18
CA LEU A 19 -8.84 -13.55 2.85
C LEU A 19 -9.89 -14.24 1.98
N PRO A 20 -9.98 -13.89 0.68
CA PRO A 20 -10.91 -14.55 -0.25
C PRO A 20 -10.62 -16.05 -0.35
N ALA A 21 -11.67 -16.87 -0.46
CA ALA A 21 -11.54 -18.31 -0.65
C ALA A 21 -10.72 -18.60 -1.92
N GLY A 22 -9.66 -19.40 -1.80
CA GLY A 22 -8.77 -19.75 -2.91
C GLY A 22 -7.56 -18.83 -3.10
N SER A 23 -7.32 -17.88 -2.21
CA SER A 23 -6.11 -17.04 -2.23
C SER A 23 -4.87 -17.88 -1.91
N HIS A 24 -3.96 -18.00 -2.87
CA HIS A 24 -2.65 -18.63 -2.69
C HIS A 24 -1.60 -17.55 -2.45
N PHE A 25 -1.38 -17.19 -1.20
CA PHE A 25 -0.30 -16.28 -0.81
C PHE A 25 0.99 -17.07 -0.61
N VAL A 26 2.06 -16.62 -1.23
CA VAL A 26 3.40 -17.19 -1.03
C VAL A 26 4.05 -16.40 0.09
N GLY A 27 4.25 -17.01 1.25
CA GLY A 27 5.07 -16.35 2.25
C GLY A 27 4.92 -16.71 3.73
N HIS A 28 3.93 -17.46 4.21
CA HIS A 28 3.91 -17.81 5.64
C HIS A 28 3.40 -19.23 5.91
N PRO A 29 4.17 -20.09 6.62
CA PRO A 29 3.68 -21.41 7.06
C PRO A 29 2.47 -21.33 8.02
N GLY A 30 2.33 -20.22 8.79
CA GLY A 30 1.23 -20.00 9.72
C GLY A 30 -0.11 -19.69 9.05
N VAL A 31 -0.12 -19.03 7.90
CA VAL A 31 -1.35 -18.67 7.17
C VAL A 31 -2.00 -19.91 6.51
N ARG A 32 -1.22 -20.93 6.14
CA ARG A 32 -1.77 -22.19 5.59
C ARG A 32 -2.56 -23.02 6.61
N ALA A 33 -2.17 -23.01 7.87
CA ALA A 33 -2.82 -23.84 8.89
C ALA A 33 -4.23 -23.33 9.29
N GLU A 34 -4.53 -22.04 9.09
CA GLU A 34 -5.83 -21.44 9.46
C GLU A 34 -6.90 -21.60 8.37
N ILE A 35 -6.51 -21.84 7.12
CA ILE A 35 -7.45 -22.01 5.98
C ILE A 35 -8.05 -23.42 5.93
N GLU A 36 -7.36 -24.44 6.42
CA GLU A 36 -7.81 -25.84 6.38
C GLU A 36 -8.78 -26.24 7.52
N GLY A 37 -8.94 -25.40 8.55
CA GLY A 37 -9.73 -25.68 9.75
C GLY A 37 -11.25 -25.44 9.67
N VAL A 38 -11.81 -25.04 8.52
CA VAL A 38 -13.24 -24.65 8.42
C VAL A 38 -14.07 -25.68 7.63
N ARG A 39 -14.07 -26.94 8.06
CA ARG A 39 -15.13 -27.88 7.71
C ARG A 39 -15.58 -28.62 8.99
N GLY A 40 -16.73 -28.19 9.51
CA GLY A 40 -17.55 -28.96 10.45
C GLY A 40 -17.43 -28.57 11.92
N ALA A 41 -18.26 -27.66 12.40
CA ALA A 41 -18.77 -27.66 13.76
C ALA A 41 -20.18 -27.05 13.77
N HIS A 42 -21.13 -27.83 14.29
CA HIS A 42 -22.53 -27.43 14.51
C HIS A 42 -22.63 -26.24 15.49
N GLU A 43 -23.61 -25.36 15.19
CA GLU A 43 -24.01 -24.22 16.02
C GLU A 43 -24.40 -24.66 17.44
N ASN A 44 -23.74 -24.08 18.45
CA ASN A 44 -24.29 -23.92 19.78
C ASN A 44 -24.30 -22.42 20.13
N GLN A 45 -25.52 -21.88 20.20
CA GLN A 45 -25.81 -20.49 20.56
C GLN A 45 -25.60 -20.29 22.05
N HIS A 46 -24.45 -19.75 22.46
CA HIS A 46 -24.25 -18.88 23.62
C HIS A 46 -22.94 -18.12 23.40
N THR A 47 -23.01 -17.02 22.69
CA THR A 47 -21.85 -16.15 22.48
C THR A 47 -21.89 -14.99 23.45
N ALA A 48 -20.98 -15.00 24.42
CA ALA A 48 -20.50 -13.78 25.05
C ALA A 48 -20.02 -12.84 23.91
N ALA A 49 -20.49 -11.60 23.89
CA ALA A 49 -20.06 -10.59 22.95
C ALA A 49 -18.55 -10.34 23.16
N CYS A 50 -17.72 -11.03 22.39
CA CYS A 50 -16.31 -10.70 22.27
C CYS A 50 -16.24 -9.37 21.54
N CYS A 51 -15.76 -8.31 22.18
CA CYS A 51 -15.50 -7.02 21.54
C CYS A 51 -14.42 -7.26 20.48
N ARG A 52 -14.83 -7.49 19.23
CA ARG A 52 -13.90 -7.55 18.09
C ARG A 52 -13.44 -6.13 17.79
N VAL A 53 -12.15 -5.86 17.96
CA VAL A 53 -11.55 -4.65 17.44
C VAL A 53 -11.67 -4.73 15.91
N PRO A 54 -12.26 -3.74 15.22
CA PRO A 54 -12.38 -3.77 13.78
C PRO A 54 -11.01 -3.71 13.12
N LEU A 55 -10.86 -4.36 11.97
CA LEU A 55 -9.67 -4.26 11.14
C LEU A 55 -9.93 -3.28 10.01
N VAL A 56 -9.05 -2.32 9.85
CA VAL A 56 -9.03 -1.36 8.73
C VAL A 56 -8.00 -1.81 7.72
N ARG A 57 -8.42 -2.07 6.48
CA ARG A 57 -7.55 -2.47 5.40
C ARG A 57 -7.12 -1.26 4.57
N ILE A 58 -5.82 -1.01 4.52
CA ILE A 58 -5.21 0.06 3.73
C ILE A 58 -4.35 -0.59 2.63
N ALA A 59 -4.56 -0.19 1.39
CA ALA A 59 -3.89 -0.76 0.23
C ALA A 59 -3.29 0.30 -0.69
N THR A 60 -2.26 -0.09 -1.45
CA THR A 60 -1.70 0.69 -2.54
C THR A 60 -1.54 -0.16 -3.80
N TRP A 61 -1.75 0.44 -4.98
CA TRP A 61 -1.59 -0.24 -6.26
C TRP A 61 -1.26 0.75 -7.38
N ASN A 62 -0.08 0.65 -7.95
CA ASN A 62 0.21 1.27 -9.23
C ASN A 62 -0.51 0.47 -10.33
N VAL A 63 -1.49 1.08 -10.97
CA VAL A 63 -2.35 0.42 -11.97
C VAL A 63 -1.84 0.58 -13.40
N ASN A 64 -0.81 1.37 -13.62
CA ASN A 64 -0.23 1.64 -14.95
C ASN A 64 -1.30 1.87 -16.03
N SER A 65 -2.13 2.89 -15.85
CA SER A 65 -3.36 3.27 -16.52
C SER A 65 -4.64 2.62 -15.96
N LEU A 66 -5.42 3.46 -15.28
CA LEU A 66 -6.70 3.05 -14.70
C LEU A 66 -7.70 2.61 -15.77
N ASN A 67 -7.77 3.32 -16.91
CA ASN A 67 -8.66 2.93 -18.03
C ASN A 67 -8.42 1.48 -18.47
N ALA A 68 -7.15 1.07 -18.54
CA ALA A 68 -6.80 -0.27 -18.98
C ALA A 68 -7.04 -1.35 -17.90
N ARG A 69 -7.20 -0.96 -16.65
CA ARG A 69 -7.32 -1.87 -15.47
C ARG A 69 -8.57 -1.63 -14.65
N LEU A 70 -9.52 -0.80 -15.10
CA LEU A 70 -10.70 -0.45 -14.31
C LEU A 70 -11.49 -1.69 -13.87
N SER A 71 -11.74 -2.63 -14.78
CA SER A 71 -12.43 -3.89 -14.46
C SER A 71 -11.69 -4.73 -13.40
N ARG A 72 -10.35 -4.70 -13.41
CA ARG A 72 -9.52 -5.39 -12.40
C ARG A 72 -9.61 -4.71 -11.05
N VAL A 73 -9.52 -3.36 -11.03
CA VAL A 73 -9.65 -2.57 -9.79
C VAL A 73 -11.03 -2.81 -9.18
N GLU A 74 -12.11 -2.72 -9.97
CA GLU A 74 -13.46 -3.00 -9.47
C GLU A 74 -13.61 -4.42 -8.90
N ARG A 75 -13.08 -5.42 -9.59
CA ARG A 75 -13.10 -6.82 -9.12
C ARG A 75 -12.30 -6.97 -7.83
N TRP A 76 -11.12 -6.36 -7.75
CA TRP A 76 -10.28 -6.41 -6.57
C TRP A 76 -10.93 -5.70 -5.37
N LEU A 77 -11.55 -4.53 -5.58
CA LEU A 77 -12.32 -3.82 -4.57
C LEU A 77 -13.49 -4.66 -4.01
N LYS A 78 -14.19 -5.38 -4.87
CA LYS A 78 -15.30 -6.28 -4.47
C LYS A 78 -14.81 -7.53 -3.74
N THR A 79 -13.59 -7.97 -4.00
CA THR A 79 -13.03 -9.22 -3.47
C THR A 79 -12.29 -9.01 -2.15
N PHE A 80 -11.50 -7.96 -2.07
CA PHE A 80 -10.64 -7.66 -0.92
C PHE A 80 -11.25 -6.63 0.03
N GLU A 81 -12.24 -5.86 -0.45
CA GLU A 81 -13.00 -4.86 0.32
C GLU A 81 -12.10 -3.94 1.17
N PRO A 82 -11.05 -3.30 0.59
CA PRO A 82 -10.22 -2.40 1.37
C PRO A 82 -11.06 -1.21 1.87
N ASP A 83 -10.74 -0.72 3.06
CA ASP A 83 -11.31 0.51 3.59
C ASP A 83 -10.71 1.73 2.89
N VAL A 84 -9.41 1.65 2.54
CA VAL A 84 -8.71 2.67 1.75
C VAL A 84 -7.86 2.00 0.67
N LEU A 85 -7.96 2.51 -0.56
CA LEU A 85 -7.09 2.13 -1.68
C LEU A 85 -6.45 3.37 -2.30
N CYS A 86 -5.12 3.41 -2.29
CA CYS A 86 -4.30 4.41 -2.95
C CYS A 86 -3.86 3.89 -4.33
N LEU A 87 -4.13 4.66 -5.38
CA LEU A 87 -3.77 4.31 -6.76
C LEU A 87 -2.66 5.22 -7.26
N GLN A 88 -1.77 4.67 -8.08
CA GLN A 88 -0.74 5.41 -8.81
C GLN A 88 -0.83 5.08 -10.30
N GLU A 89 -0.28 5.98 -11.12
CA GLU A 89 -0.34 5.92 -12.59
C GLU A 89 -1.78 5.74 -13.13
N THR A 90 -2.71 6.54 -12.63
CA THR A 90 -4.09 6.55 -13.14
C THR A 90 -4.13 6.93 -14.61
N LYS A 91 -3.20 7.81 -15.05
CA LYS A 91 -3.04 8.30 -16.44
C LYS A 91 -4.35 8.89 -16.98
N LEU A 92 -5.02 9.67 -16.15
CA LEU A 92 -6.27 10.38 -16.43
C LEU A 92 -6.15 11.84 -16.01
N ALA A 93 -6.87 12.71 -16.68
CA ALA A 93 -7.19 14.04 -16.17
C ALA A 93 -8.29 13.93 -15.11
N ASP A 94 -8.44 14.93 -14.24
CA ASP A 94 -9.38 14.88 -13.13
C ASP A 94 -10.83 14.73 -13.60
N ASP A 95 -11.20 15.38 -14.69
CA ASP A 95 -12.54 15.32 -15.29
C ASP A 95 -12.85 13.96 -15.97
N ALA A 96 -11.81 13.18 -16.28
CA ALA A 96 -11.94 11.85 -16.86
C ALA A 96 -11.90 10.72 -15.82
N PHE A 97 -11.66 11.05 -14.56
CA PHE A 97 -11.61 10.05 -13.49
C PHE A 97 -12.99 9.43 -13.22
N PRO A 98 -13.12 8.08 -13.17
CA PRO A 98 -14.42 7.42 -13.05
C PRO A 98 -14.99 7.43 -11.62
N ALA A 99 -15.12 8.61 -11.00
CA ALA A 99 -15.57 8.78 -9.61
C ALA A 99 -16.90 8.09 -9.34
N MET A 100 -17.87 8.19 -10.28
CA MET A 100 -19.19 7.56 -10.14
C MET A 100 -19.11 6.03 -10.02
N THR A 101 -18.16 5.41 -10.70
CA THR A 101 -17.94 3.96 -10.61
C THR A 101 -17.54 3.57 -9.18
N PHE A 102 -16.60 4.29 -8.59
CA PHE A 102 -16.14 4.02 -7.22
C PHE A 102 -17.17 4.41 -6.16
N GLN A 103 -17.93 5.49 -6.38
CA GLN A 103 -19.05 5.86 -5.51
C GLN A 103 -20.12 4.77 -5.48
N SER A 104 -20.41 4.12 -6.61
CA SER A 104 -21.35 2.99 -6.67
C SER A 104 -20.89 1.77 -5.86
N LEU A 105 -19.59 1.67 -5.56
CA LEU A 105 -18.97 0.66 -4.71
C LEU A 105 -18.81 1.11 -3.26
N GLY A 106 -19.30 2.31 -2.92
CA GLY A 106 -19.26 2.88 -1.57
C GLY A 106 -17.99 3.63 -1.22
N TYR A 107 -17.18 4.04 -2.20
CA TYR A 107 -15.96 4.82 -1.97
C TYR A 107 -16.14 6.29 -2.27
N GLU A 108 -15.74 7.15 -1.35
CA GLU A 108 -15.39 8.53 -1.63
C GLU A 108 -14.04 8.57 -2.35
N THR A 109 -13.79 9.60 -3.17
CA THR A 109 -12.61 9.64 -4.02
C THR A 109 -11.95 11.01 -4.02
N LEU A 110 -10.62 11.02 -3.86
CA LEU A 110 -9.77 12.14 -4.24
C LEU A 110 -8.91 11.68 -5.42
N HIS A 111 -8.86 12.46 -6.48
CA HIS A 111 -7.97 12.24 -7.63
C HIS A 111 -7.15 13.50 -7.89
N HIS A 112 -5.88 13.31 -8.23
CA HIS A 112 -5.00 14.34 -8.73
C HIS A 112 -4.32 13.81 -9.98
N GLY A 113 -4.70 14.35 -11.14
CA GLY A 113 -4.27 13.85 -12.43
C GLY A 113 -4.10 14.95 -13.47
N GLU A 114 -3.23 14.70 -14.46
CA GLU A 114 -2.85 15.65 -15.50
C GLU A 114 -3.11 15.13 -16.93
N GLY A 115 -3.72 13.94 -17.04
CA GLY A 115 -4.02 13.32 -18.33
C GLY A 115 -3.25 12.01 -18.52
N ARG A 116 -2.64 11.80 -19.68
CA ARG A 116 -2.05 10.51 -20.08
C ARG A 116 -0.81 10.07 -19.29
N TRP A 117 -0.29 10.89 -18.40
CA TRP A 117 0.89 10.61 -17.57
C TRP A 117 0.53 10.72 -16.10
N ASN A 118 1.33 10.08 -15.24
CA ASN A 118 1.23 10.20 -13.79
C ASN A 118 -0.19 9.96 -13.24
N GLY A 119 -0.59 10.70 -12.24
CA GLY A 119 -1.90 10.66 -11.60
C GLY A 119 -1.96 9.70 -10.43
N VAL A 120 -2.49 10.21 -9.31
CA VAL A 120 -2.69 9.47 -8.07
C VAL A 120 -4.13 9.61 -7.59
N ALA A 121 -4.61 8.62 -6.83
CA ALA A 121 -5.93 8.70 -6.22
C ALA A 121 -5.94 8.08 -4.83
N ILE A 122 -6.89 8.54 -4.00
CA ILE A 122 -7.28 7.91 -2.75
C ILE A 122 -8.76 7.57 -2.84
N LEU A 123 -9.11 6.31 -2.61
CA LEU A 123 -10.48 5.81 -2.50
C LEU A 123 -10.71 5.38 -1.06
N SER A 124 -11.77 5.87 -0.41
CA SER A 124 -12.05 5.59 1.01
C SER A 124 -13.50 5.22 1.25
N LYS A 125 -13.74 4.19 2.07
CA LYS A 125 -15.06 3.84 2.63
C LYS A 125 -15.27 4.39 4.05
N VAL A 126 -14.21 4.92 4.65
CA VAL A 126 -14.21 5.35 6.07
C VAL A 126 -14.11 6.86 6.24
N GLY A 127 -14.61 7.60 5.24
CA GLY A 127 -14.56 9.06 5.14
C GLY A 127 -13.31 9.53 4.39
N LEU A 128 -13.37 10.76 3.89
CA LEU A 128 -12.29 11.42 3.17
C LEU A 128 -12.31 12.90 3.56
N GLU A 129 -11.51 13.26 4.56
CA GLU A 129 -11.44 14.59 5.15
C GLU A 129 -10.11 15.25 4.78
N ASP A 130 -10.09 16.59 4.80
CA ASP A 130 -8.91 17.43 4.52
C ASP A 130 -8.11 17.01 3.27
N PRO A 131 -8.79 16.90 2.09
CA PRO A 131 -8.14 16.47 0.87
C PRO A 131 -7.17 17.54 0.35
N ILE A 132 -5.98 17.10 -0.09
CA ILE A 132 -4.98 17.94 -0.74
C ILE A 132 -4.53 17.23 -2.03
N ALA A 133 -4.69 17.90 -3.17
CA ALA A 133 -4.17 17.45 -4.46
C ALA A 133 -2.77 18.10 -4.66
N GLY A 134 -1.72 17.33 -4.58
CA GLY A 134 -0.33 17.80 -4.59
C GLY A 134 0.28 17.81 -3.18
N PHE A 135 1.41 18.52 -3.04
CA PHE A 135 2.04 18.77 -1.74
C PHE A 135 1.22 19.76 -0.92
N GLY A 136 1.20 19.59 0.40
CA GLY A 136 0.50 20.48 1.36
C GLY A 136 1.40 21.51 2.02
N ASP A 137 2.66 21.64 1.58
CA ASP A 137 3.69 22.50 2.14
C ASP A 137 3.49 24.00 1.87
N GLY A 138 2.42 24.37 1.12
CA GLY A 138 2.16 25.76 0.71
C GLY A 138 3.14 26.32 -0.33
N GLY A 139 4.03 25.50 -0.87
CA GLY A 139 4.95 25.84 -1.94
C GLY A 139 4.29 25.85 -3.32
N GLU A 140 5.10 26.13 -4.35
CA GLU A 140 4.61 26.06 -5.74
C GLU A 140 4.14 24.64 -6.07
N PRO A 141 3.08 24.49 -6.88
CA PRO A 141 2.63 23.20 -7.37
C PRO A 141 3.77 22.42 -8.00
N ASP A 142 3.78 21.09 -7.80
CA ASP A 142 4.72 20.24 -8.54
C ASP A 142 4.38 20.23 -10.03
N GLN A 143 5.38 20.00 -10.85
CA GLN A 143 5.20 19.91 -12.32
C GLN A 143 4.35 18.72 -12.74
N ASP A 144 4.28 17.68 -11.90
CA ASP A 144 3.60 16.40 -12.15
C ASP A 144 2.59 16.06 -11.04
N ALA A 145 1.47 15.45 -11.41
CA ALA A 145 0.46 14.94 -10.48
C ALA A 145 0.91 13.61 -9.84
N ARG A 146 1.62 13.68 -8.69
CA ARG A 146 2.31 12.53 -8.09
C ARG A 146 2.03 12.28 -6.63
N ILE A 147 1.32 13.18 -5.93
CA ILE A 147 0.98 13.02 -4.52
C ILE A 147 -0.42 13.56 -4.26
N ALA A 148 -1.13 12.89 -3.38
CA ALA A 148 -2.40 13.38 -2.83
C ALA A 148 -2.50 12.95 -1.37
N TRP A 149 -3.09 13.81 -0.53
CA TRP A 149 -3.27 13.58 0.90
C TRP A 149 -4.75 13.61 1.26
N ALA A 150 -5.17 12.76 2.19
CA ALA A 150 -6.48 12.84 2.84
C ALA A 150 -6.43 12.21 4.23
N THR A 151 -7.35 12.59 5.10
CA THR A 151 -7.60 11.90 6.36
C THR A 151 -8.73 10.90 6.16
N CYS A 152 -8.46 9.62 6.37
CA CYS A 152 -9.40 8.53 6.17
C CYS A 152 -9.56 7.74 7.46
N GLY A 153 -10.76 7.79 8.09
CA GLY A 153 -11.02 7.12 9.35
C GLY A 153 -10.06 7.53 10.47
N GLY A 154 -9.64 8.80 10.50
CA GLY A 154 -8.71 9.36 11.49
C GLY A 154 -7.24 9.03 11.23
N VAL A 155 -6.88 8.45 10.08
CA VAL A 155 -5.49 8.23 9.64
C VAL A 155 -5.14 9.25 8.57
N ARG A 156 -4.03 9.97 8.70
CA ARG A 156 -3.51 10.84 7.65
C ARG A 156 -2.80 9.99 6.60
N ILE A 157 -3.28 10.00 5.36
CA ILE A 157 -2.81 9.12 4.29
C ILE A 157 -2.31 9.92 3.10
N ALA A 158 -1.11 9.57 2.60
CA ALA A 158 -0.60 10.02 1.32
C ALA A 158 -0.56 8.90 0.28
N SER A 159 -1.07 9.15 -0.92
CA SER A 159 -0.83 8.32 -2.11
C SER A 159 0.30 8.95 -2.91
N CYS A 160 1.44 8.25 -3.04
CA CYS A 160 2.66 8.75 -3.64
C CYS A 160 3.03 7.99 -4.92
N TYR A 161 3.41 8.72 -5.96
CA TYR A 161 4.05 8.18 -7.16
C TYR A 161 5.40 8.87 -7.36
N VAL A 162 6.44 8.37 -6.70
CA VAL A 162 7.80 8.93 -6.77
C VAL A 162 8.33 8.86 -8.20
N PRO A 163 8.97 9.91 -8.72
CA PRO A 163 9.56 9.88 -10.07
C PRO A 163 10.48 8.69 -10.27
N ASN A 164 10.41 8.03 -11.43
CA ASN A 164 11.24 6.84 -11.72
C ASN A 164 12.75 7.14 -11.72
N GLY A 165 13.15 8.32 -12.21
CA GLY A 165 14.56 8.73 -12.30
C GLY A 165 15.23 8.40 -13.63
N ARG A 166 14.74 7.43 -14.39
CA ARG A 166 15.26 6.96 -15.69
C ARG A 166 16.68 6.38 -15.60
N SER A 167 17.72 7.20 -15.41
CA SER A 167 19.09 6.79 -15.19
C SER A 167 19.80 7.78 -14.26
N LEU A 168 20.89 7.36 -13.61
CA LEU A 168 21.57 8.17 -12.58
C LEU A 168 22.13 9.49 -13.11
N ASP A 169 22.44 9.60 -14.39
CA ASP A 169 22.94 10.78 -15.10
C ASP A 169 21.84 11.64 -15.71
N HIS A 170 20.58 11.21 -15.65
CA HIS A 170 19.44 11.95 -16.23
C HIS A 170 18.93 13.04 -15.28
N GLU A 171 18.48 14.18 -15.82
CA GLU A 171 17.88 15.28 -15.04
C GLU A 171 16.66 14.84 -14.21
N HIS A 172 15.92 13.85 -14.71
CA HIS A 172 14.77 13.25 -14.01
C HIS A 172 15.18 12.51 -12.73
N TYR A 173 16.44 12.05 -12.62
CA TYR A 173 16.95 11.50 -11.39
C TYR A 173 17.15 12.60 -10.32
N GLN A 174 17.66 13.76 -10.72
CA GLN A 174 17.78 14.90 -9.82
C GLN A 174 16.40 15.41 -9.38
N TYR A 175 15.42 15.38 -10.28
CA TYR A 175 14.03 15.66 -9.92
C TYR A 175 13.50 14.67 -8.87
N LYS A 176 13.73 13.36 -9.05
CA LYS A 176 13.37 12.33 -8.08
C LYS A 176 13.92 12.61 -6.68
N LEU A 177 15.22 12.96 -6.60
CA LEU A 177 15.86 13.22 -5.32
C LEU A 177 15.26 14.48 -4.64
N ARG A 178 15.06 15.57 -5.39
CA ARG A 178 14.40 16.78 -4.85
C ARG A 178 12.95 16.54 -4.44
N TRP A 179 12.22 15.70 -5.20
CA TRP A 179 10.86 15.32 -4.88
C TRP A 179 10.77 14.58 -3.54
N LEU A 180 11.69 13.65 -3.30
CA LEU A 180 11.79 12.93 -2.04
C LEU A 180 12.20 13.85 -0.87
N ASP A 181 13.13 14.77 -1.10
CA ASP A 181 13.50 15.78 -0.10
C ASP A 181 12.29 16.66 0.26
N ARG A 182 11.48 17.04 -0.74
CA ARG A 182 10.23 17.80 -0.54
C ARG A 182 9.19 16.99 0.22
N LEU A 183 9.07 15.67 -0.05
CA LEU A 183 8.14 14.79 0.66
C LEU A 183 8.42 14.76 2.16
N VAL A 184 9.68 14.73 2.56
CA VAL A 184 10.07 14.79 3.98
C VAL A 184 9.64 16.13 4.61
N GLY A 185 9.86 17.24 3.93
CA GLY A 185 9.45 18.58 4.41
C GLY A 185 7.93 18.76 4.45
N ASP A 186 7.21 18.20 3.47
CA ASP A 186 5.75 18.22 3.41
C ASP A 186 5.13 17.40 4.56
N LEU A 187 5.69 16.22 4.82
CA LEU A 187 5.30 15.37 5.94
C LEU A 187 5.50 16.08 7.29
N ASP A 188 6.66 16.68 7.50
CA ASP A 188 6.99 17.44 8.71
C ASP A 188 6.09 18.68 8.91
N GLY A 189 5.61 19.26 7.80
CA GLY A 189 4.68 20.41 7.83
C GLY A 189 3.22 20.05 8.09
N GLN A 190 2.80 18.80 7.85
CA GLN A 190 1.41 18.35 7.93
C GLN A 190 1.12 17.43 9.10
N CYS A 191 2.13 16.75 9.66
CA CYS A 191 1.96 15.67 10.64
C CYS A 191 3.00 15.76 11.74
N ASP A 192 2.64 15.26 12.92
CA ASP A 192 3.59 14.95 13.98
C ASP A 192 3.95 13.44 13.97
N PRO A 193 5.18 13.05 14.37
CA PRO A 193 5.56 11.62 14.43
C PRO A 193 4.70 10.75 15.37
N GLY A 194 3.93 11.41 16.25
CA GLY A 194 2.97 10.74 17.15
C GLY A 194 1.59 10.50 16.55
N ASP A 195 1.31 11.08 15.38
CA ASP A 195 0.03 10.92 14.68
C ASP A 195 -0.05 9.55 14.00
N ASP A 196 -1.28 9.14 13.65
CA ASP A 196 -1.51 7.99 12.81
C ASP A 196 -1.33 8.38 11.34
N VAL A 197 -0.17 8.08 10.79
CA VAL A 197 0.25 8.49 9.43
C VAL A 197 0.60 7.28 8.59
N VAL A 198 0.18 7.31 7.32
CA VAL A 198 0.46 6.27 6.33
C VAL A 198 0.84 6.93 5.00
N VAL A 199 2.09 6.79 4.58
CA VAL A 199 2.60 7.31 3.31
C VAL A 199 2.88 6.13 2.38
N VAL A 200 2.00 5.90 1.43
CA VAL A 200 2.02 4.69 0.59
C VAL A 200 2.13 5.01 -0.89
N GLY A 201 2.62 4.06 -1.65
CA GLY A 201 2.64 4.16 -3.09
C GLY A 201 3.83 3.49 -3.75
N ASP A 202 4.01 3.81 -5.03
CA ASP A 202 5.18 3.43 -5.81
C ASP A 202 6.32 4.42 -5.56
N TYR A 203 7.27 3.98 -4.76
CA TYR A 203 8.46 4.78 -4.42
C TYR A 203 9.55 4.70 -5.50
N ASN A 204 9.42 3.76 -6.43
CA ASN A 204 10.48 3.50 -7.41
C ASN A 204 11.87 3.29 -6.76
N ILE A 205 11.92 2.81 -5.51
CA ILE A 205 13.14 2.52 -4.74
C ILE A 205 13.02 1.15 -4.08
N CYS A 206 14.06 0.34 -4.21
CA CYS A 206 14.26 -0.85 -3.39
C CYS A 206 14.96 -0.45 -2.08
N PRO A 207 14.32 -0.55 -0.92
CA PRO A 207 14.90 -0.14 0.36
C PRO A 207 16.22 -0.85 0.67
N ALA A 208 16.28 -2.14 0.40
CA ALA A 208 17.45 -2.98 0.66
C ALA A 208 17.73 -3.94 -0.51
N ASP A 209 18.85 -4.63 -0.46
CA ASP A 209 19.25 -5.59 -1.50
C ASP A 209 18.31 -6.81 -1.55
N ILE A 210 17.68 -7.16 -0.44
CA ILE A 210 16.66 -8.21 -0.39
C ILE A 210 15.42 -7.87 -1.22
N ASP A 211 15.16 -6.58 -1.46
CA ASP A 211 14.03 -6.05 -2.24
C ASP A 211 14.28 -6.05 -3.74
N CYS A 212 15.48 -6.43 -4.17
CA CYS A 212 15.90 -6.53 -5.56
C CYS A 212 16.28 -7.96 -5.91
N TRP A 213 15.81 -8.48 -7.05
CA TRP A 213 16.10 -9.85 -7.47
C TRP A 213 17.60 -10.08 -7.77
N ASP A 214 18.31 -9.05 -8.25
CA ASP A 214 19.74 -9.08 -8.53
C ASP A 214 20.36 -7.68 -8.32
N PRO A 215 20.75 -7.32 -7.09
CA PRO A 215 21.29 -5.99 -6.77
C PRO A 215 22.49 -5.58 -7.63
N LYS A 216 23.31 -6.53 -8.08
CA LYS A 216 24.49 -6.24 -8.93
C LYS A 216 24.11 -5.66 -10.29
N LYS A 217 22.97 -6.07 -10.84
CA LYS A 217 22.48 -5.53 -12.12
C LYS A 217 21.94 -4.11 -12.01
N PHE A 218 21.58 -3.69 -10.80
CA PHE A 218 21.06 -2.36 -10.51
C PHE A 218 22.08 -1.42 -9.87
N GLU A 219 23.34 -1.87 -9.66
CA GLU A 219 24.39 -1.09 -9.01
C GLU A 219 24.64 0.28 -9.67
N THR A 220 24.44 0.37 -10.99
CA THR A 220 24.58 1.60 -11.78
C THR A 220 23.25 2.13 -12.34
N ALA A 221 22.13 1.65 -11.81
CA ALA A 221 20.79 2.02 -12.24
C ALA A 221 20.03 2.76 -11.12
N THR A 222 18.86 3.32 -11.45
CA THR A 222 17.91 3.83 -10.46
C THR A 222 17.31 2.67 -9.64
N HIS A 223 16.58 2.99 -8.59
CA HIS A 223 15.90 2.12 -7.62
C HIS A 223 16.78 1.56 -6.50
N THR A 224 18.11 1.55 -6.62
CA THR A 224 19.00 0.95 -5.62
C THR A 224 20.17 1.84 -5.21
N SER A 225 20.24 3.06 -5.74
CA SER A 225 21.34 3.97 -5.45
C SER A 225 21.34 4.39 -3.97
N LYS A 226 22.55 4.68 -3.46
CA LYS A 226 22.68 5.18 -2.08
C LYS A 226 21.87 6.46 -1.86
N ALA A 227 21.87 7.39 -2.83
CA ALA A 227 21.17 8.67 -2.70
C ALA A 227 19.63 8.50 -2.61
N GLU A 228 19.06 7.50 -3.26
CA GLU A 228 17.64 7.12 -3.13
C GLU A 228 17.35 6.52 -1.75
N ARG A 229 18.18 5.57 -1.32
CA ARG A 229 18.05 4.93 -0.02
C ARG A 229 18.26 5.88 1.15
N ASP A 230 19.16 6.86 1.01
CA ASP A 230 19.35 7.93 2.03
C ASP A 230 18.05 8.75 2.24
N ARG A 231 17.22 8.96 1.20
CA ARG A 231 15.93 9.65 1.31
C ARG A 231 14.86 8.80 1.97
N LEU A 232 14.85 7.49 1.72
CA LEU A 232 14.00 6.60 2.52
C LEU A 232 14.42 6.60 3.99
N ALA A 233 15.71 6.58 4.27
CA ALA A 233 16.22 6.69 5.63
C ALA A 233 15.83 8.02 6.30
N ALA A 234 15.67 9.12 5.55
CA ALA A 234 15.18 10.39 6.10
C ALA A 234 13.70 10.30 6.52
N LEU A 235 12.86 9.57 5.77
CA LEU A 235 11.47 9.28 6.18
C LEU A 235 11.43 8.40 7.43
N GLU A 236 12.34 7.41 7.54
CA GLU A 236 12.47 6.58 8.74
C GLU A 236 12.96 7.39 9.94
N GLN A 237 13.88 8.33 9.76
CA GLN A 237 14.35 9.24 10.80
C GLN A 237 13.26 10.21 11.27
N TRP A 238 12.33 10.59 10.40
CA TRP A 238 11.16 11.36 10.79
C TRP A 238 10.21 10.52 11.69
N GLY A 239 10.20 9.20 11.58
CA GLY A 239 9.40 8.30 12.42
C GLY A 239 8.55 7.30 11.67
N LEU A 240 8.66 7.24 10.34
CA LEU A 240 7.98 6.21 9.55
C LEU A 240 8.73 4.88 9.58
N VAL A 241 8.00 3.79 9.39
CA VAL A 241 8.50 2.41 9.37
C VAL A 241 8.03 1.74 8.09
N ASP A 242 8.89 1.01 7.40
CA ASP A 242 8.49 0.08 6.34
C ASP A 242 7.80 -1.13 6.98
N VAL A 243 6.48 -1.02 7.18
CA VAL A 243 5.68 -2.02 7.90
C VAL A 243 5.70 -3.38 7.21
N PHE A 244 5.81 -3.41 5.87
CA PHE A 244 5.91 -4.68 5.15
C PHE A 244 7.20 -5.40 5.50
N ARG A 245 8.34 -4.70 5.57
CA ARG A 245 9.62 -5.28 5.92
C ARG A 245 9.67 -5.71 7.38
N GLU A 246 8.98 -5.00 8.29
CA GLU A 246 8.87 -5.42 9.69
C GLU A 246 8.13 -6.77 9.84
N HIS A 247 7.09 -7.00 9.02
CA HIS A 247 6.35 -8.28 8.99
C HIS A 247 7.09 -9.40 8.24
N HIS A 248 7.97 -9.07 7.30
CA HIS A 248 8.66 -10.00 6.40
C HIS A 248 10.18 -9.72 6.37
N PRO A 249 10.90 -9.84 7.51
CA PRO A 249 12.29 -9.39 7.63
C PRO A 249 13.27 -10.11 6.70
N GLU A 250 13.00 -11.35 6.33
CA GLU A 250 13.93 -12.20 5.57
C GLU A 250 13.39 -12.66 4.21
N GLU A 251 12.13 -12.41 3.90
CA GLU A 251 11.50 -12.91 2.68
C GLU A 251 11.80 -12.01 1.47
N ARG A 252 12.20 -12.65 0.37
CA ARG A 252 12.34 -12.00 -0.93
C ARG A 252 11.01 -11.96 -1.65
N LEU A 253 10.23 -10.92 -1.38
CA LEU A 253 8.92 -10.66 -1.95
C LEU A 253 8.98 -9.38 -2.79
N TYR A 254 8.31 -9.37 -3.93
CA TYR A 254 8.35 -8.28 -4.88
C TYR A 254 6.94 -7.80 -5.20
N SER A 255 6.82 -6.51 -5.53
CA SER A 255 5.57 -5.88 -5.92
C SER A 255 5.52 -5.51 -7.42
N TRP A 256 6.67 -5.43 -8.08
CA TRP A 256 6.82 -5.07 -9.50
C TRP A 256 7.65 -6.08 -10.29
N TRP A 257 7.29 -6.27 -11.57
CA TRP A 257 8.04 -7.08 -12.55
C TRP A 257 7.88 -6.51 -13.95
N ASP A 258 8.98 -6.30 -14.67
CA ASP A 258 8.95 -5.87 -16.07
C ASP A 258 8.08 -6.83 -16.91
N TYR A 259 7.29 -6.25 -17.83
CA TYR A 259 6.49 -7.05 -18.79
C TYR A 259 7.36 -7.88 -19.72
N ARG A 260 8.59 -7.40 -20.00
CA ARG A 260 9.53 -8.01 -20.95
C ARG A 260 10.25 -9.22 -20.36
N GLY A 261 10.68 -10.11 -21.25
CA GLY A 261 11.57 -11.21 -20.89
C GLY A 261 10.96 -12.27 -19.97
N GLY A 262 9.67 -12.23 -19.68
CA GLY A 262 9.01 -13.15 -18.76
C GLY A 262 9.45 -12.98 -17.31
N SER A 263 9.79 -11.75 -16.91
CA SER A 263 10.38 -11.39 -15.60
C SER A 263 9.52 -11.91 -14.42
N PHE A 264 8.20 -11.83 -14.53
CA PHE A 264 7.29 -12.36 -13.50
C PHE A 264 7.49 -13.87 -13.25
N TYR A 265 7.52 -14.66 -14.31
CA TYR A 265 7.69 -16.12 -14.20
C TYR A 265 9.10 -16.51 -13.75
N LYS A 266 10.10 -15.71 -14.11
CA LYS A 266 11.49 -15.87 -13.69
C LYS A 266 11.79 -15.32 -12.30
N LYS A 267 10.78 -14.74 -11.61
CA LYS A 267 10.90 -14.10 -10.30
C LYS A 267 11.90 -12.95 -10.27
N MET A 268 12.08 -12.26 -11.40
CA MET A 268 12.97 -11.11 -11.56
C MET A 268 12.18 -9.84 -11.24
N GLY A 269 11.92 -9.58 -9.97
CA GLY A 269 11.08 -8.49 -9.48
C GLY A 269 11.81 -7.53 -8.56
N LEU A 270 11.14 -6.41 -8.26
CA LEU A 270 11.55 -5.40 -7.29
C LEU A 270 10.39 -5.18 -6.32
N ARG A 271 10.69 -4.91 -5.06
CA ARG A 271 9.71 -4.35 -4.12
C ARG A 271 9.94 -2.85 -4.06
N ILE A 272 9.09 -2.12 -4.73
CA ILE A 272 9.15 -0.67 -4.88
C ILE A 272 7.84 0.03 -4.50
N ASP A 273 6.77 -0.74 -4.28
CA ASP A 273 5.53 -0.26 -3.70
C ASP A 273 5.63 -0.45 -2.19
N LEU A 274 5.67 0.66 -1.45
CA LEU A 274 5.92 0.66 -0.01
C LEU A 274 4.71 1.18 0.77
N LEU A 275 4.58 0.69 2.00
CA LEU A 275 3.69 1.24 3.02
C LEU A 275 4.57 1.71 4.18
N MET A 276 4.85 3.02 4.19
CA MET A 276 5.59 3.68 5.26
C MET A 276 4.59 4.20 6.28
N THR A 277 4.63 3.68 7.49
CA THR A 277 3.61 3.95 8.52
C THR A 277 4.24 4.51 9.79
N SER A 278 3.53 5.38 10.51
CA SER A 278 3.94 5.76 11.86
C SER A 278 4.02 4.55 12.79
N ARG A 279 4.76 4.65 13.88
CA ARG A 279 4.96 3.55 14.83
C ARG A 279 3.63 3.05 15.40
N SER A 280 2.68 3.94 15.72
CA SER A 280 1.35 3.58 16.22
C SER A 280 0.59 2.67 15.25
N VAL A 281 0.61 3.00 13.95
CA VAL A 281 -0.02 2.20 12.88
C VAL A 281 0.73 0.89 12.67
N THR A 282 2.08 0.91 12.69
CA THR A 282 2.91 -0.31 12.58
C THR A 282 2.58 -1.31 13.68
N ASP A 283 2.56 -0.86 14.93
CA ASP A 283 2.31 -1.72 16.11
C ASP A 283 0.89 -2.32 16.10
N ALA A 284 -0.08 -1.58 15.52
CA ALA A 284 -1.45 -2.03 15.34
C ALA A 284 -1.64 -2.93 14.12
N THR A 285 -0.67 -3.03 13.21
CA THR A 285 -0.75 -3.85 11.99
C THR A 285 -0.69 -5.34 12.33
N LYS A 286 -1.64 -6.11 11.81
CA LYS A 286 -1.74 -7.56 12.04
C LYS A 286 -1.33 -8.38 10.82
N LEU A 287 -1.36 -7.76 9.64
CA LEU A 287 -1.06 -8.42 8.38
C LEU A 287 -0.46 -7.41 7.41
N ALA A 288 0.56 -7.83 6.66
CA ALA A 288 1.09 -7.11 5.51
C ALA A 288 1.28 -8.09 4.35
N LEU A 289 0.66 -7.84 3.18
CA LEU A 289 0.68 -8.77 2.06
C LEU A 289 0.88 -8.06 0.72
N ILE A 290 1.43 -8.81 -0.25
CA ILE A 290 1.45 -8.48 -1.68
C ILE A 290 0.56 -9.47 -2.42
N ASP A 291 -0.51 -8.98 -3.07
CA ASP A 291 -1.36 -9.84 -3.89
C ASP A 291 -0.74 -10.09 -5.27
N ARG A 292 0.24 -10.94 -5.28
CA ARG A 292 0.98 -11.34 -6.48
C ARG A 292 0.08 -11.98 -7.56
N ASN A 293 -1.14 -12.42 -7.21
CA ASN A 293 -2.05 -13.03 -8.19
C ASN A 293 -2.58 -12.01 -9.19
N GLU A 294 -2.68 -10.72 -8.81
CA GLU A 294 -3.07 -9.65 -9.73
C GLU A 294 -2.04 -9.38 -10.85
N ARG A 295 -0.84 -9.97 -10.77
CA ARG A 295 0.13 -10.02 -11.91
C ARG A 295 -0.20 -11.09 -12.94
N LYS A 296 -1.23 -11.90 -12.72
CA LYS A 296 -1.70 -12.92 -13.66
C LYS A 296 -2.96 -12.45 -14.35
N GLY A 297 -3.15 -12.81 -15.60
CA GLY A 297 -4.38 -12.51 -16.33
C GLY A 297 -4.27 -12.81 -17.82
N PRO A 298 -5.41 -12.94 -18.49
CA PRO A 298 -5.49 -13.15 -19.93
C PRO A 298 -5.10 -11.85 -20.68
N LYS A 299 -4.92 -11.96 -21.99
CA LYS A 299 -4.52 -10.83 -22.84
C LYS A 299 -5.59 -9.75 -23.00
N ASP A 300 -6.84 -10.12 -22.90
CA ASP A 300 -8.01 -9.23 -22.98
C ASP A 300 -8.35 -8.54 -21.65
N ASP A 301 -7.73 -8.97 -20.54
CA ASP A 301 -7.75 -8.31 -19.24
C ASP A 301 -6.31 -8.21 -18.70
N PRO A 302 -5.45 -7.36 -19.30
CA PRO A 302 -4.02 -7.34 -19.02
C PRO A 302 -3.74 -6.81 -17.61
N PRO A 303 -2.88 -7.51 -16.83
CA PRO A 303 -2.50 -7.04 -15.50
C PRO A 303 -1.63 -5.76 -15.56
N SER A 304 -1.58 -5.02 -14.44
CA SER A 304 -0.50 -4.06 -14.20
C SER A 304 0.84 -4.80 -14.08
N ASP A 305 1.97 -4.11 -14.28
CA ASP A 305 3.31 -4.62 -13.92
C ASP A 305 3.56 -4.58 -12.43
N HIS A 306 2.71 -3.93 -11.65
CA HIS A 306 2.68 -3.96 -10.19
C HIS A 306 1.56 -4.86 -9.67
N ALA A 307 1.75 -5.37 -8.46
CA ALA A 307 0.75 -6.06 -7.66
C ALA A 307 0.28 -5.17 -6.51
N PRO A 308 -1.00 -5.26 -6.07
CA PRO A 308 -1.46 -4.58 -4.88
C PRO A 308 -0.67 -4.99 -3.64
N VAL A 309 -0.37 -4.02 -2.77
CA VAL A 309 0.21 -4.23 -1.45
C VAL A 309 -0.76 -3.68 -0.42
N PHE A 310 -1.00 -4.41 0.66
CA PHE A 310 -1.96 -3.98 1.68
C PHE A 310 -1.58 -4.43 3.08
N ILE A 311 -2.11 -3.71 4.06
CA ILE A 311 -2.04 -4.03 5.49
C ILE A 311 -3.43 -4.09 6.11
N ASP A 312 -3.58 -4.90 7.15
CA ASP A 312 -4.74 -4.90 8.05
C ASP A 312 -4.30 -4.34 9.40
N VAL A 313 -4.92 -3.25 9.81
CA VAL A 313 -4.61 -2.48 11.03
C VAL A 313 -5.75 -2.64 12.02
N GLU A 314 -5.47 -2.97 13.26
CA GLU A 314 -6.43 -3.02 14.36
C GLU A 314 -6.76 -1.60 14.84
N ARG A 315 -8.08 -1.19 14.79
CA ARG A 315 -8.51 0.16 15.20
C ARG A 315 -9.87 0.15 15.86
#